data_d8352dbb2eb7bc94fe6676b387271f31
#
_entry.id   d8352dbb2eb7bc94fe6676b387271f31
#
_cell.length_a   1.000
_cell.length_b   1.000
_cell.length_c   1.000
_cell.angle_alpha   90.00
_cell.angle_beta   90.00
_cell.angle_gamma   90.00
#
_symmetry.space_group_name_H-M   'P 1'
#
loop_
_entity.id
_entity.type
_entity.pdbx_description
1 polymer ?
#
loop_
_entity_poly.entity_id
_entity_poly.type
_entity_poly.pdbx_seq_one_letter_code
_entity_poly.pdbx_strand_id
1 'polypeptide(L)'
;MKTALKIPGFVDLQVNGFVGVDFSSEALTEEGFIHAARTLLERGTAAFLPTLITNHEALLRRNLMIIVRALKKDAMLDRHILGFHLEGPFISAEPGAVGAHNPAAVLAPSCEAFDKLREWSDGKLRLLTIAAEAPGADQLARHAVACGVAVSCGHHLAGPDDVARLAEAGATALTHLGNGMPNQVHRHNNPLLAGLAEERLKVLFIPDGHHLPRHVLKVFARAAGVERLIATTDAASAAGLPPGRYDVLGNHAVLDPDGRLHNPEKQCLVGSSATMLECMNVLHALGCFSLDDLLRTGFYNPLQLIGTDPAEIPSCKHGITFAPDAGFALS
;
A
#
# COMPACT_ATOMS: atom_id res chain seq x y z
N MET A 1 5.82 -23.70 -28.65
CA MET A 1 4.87 -23.02 -27.74
C MET A 1 5.51 -22.97 -26.37
N LYS A 2 5.77 -21.78 -25.82
CA LYS A 2 6.21 -21.67 -24.42
C LYS A 2 5.01 -21.98 -23.54
N THR A 3 5.16 -22.90 -22.60
CA THR A 3 4.06 -23.26 -21.67
C THR A 3 3.90 -22.15 -20.65
N ALA A 4 2.67 -21.65 -20.46
CA ALA A 4 2.37 -20.71 -19.38
C ALA A 4 2.64 -21.36 -18.01
N LEU A 5 3.23 -20.61 -17.10
CA LEU A 5 3.52 -21.09 -15.75
C LEU A 5 2.38 -20.68 -14.82
N LYS A 6 1.89 -21.62 -14.03
CA LYS A 6 0.95 -21.31 -12.95
C LYS A 6 1.74 -20.78 -11.75
N ILE A 7 1.33 -19.62 -11.21
CA ILE A 7 1.93 -18.98 -10.04
C ILE A 7 0.88 -18.81 -8.93
N PRO A 8 1.31 -18.64 -7.64
CA PRO A 8 0.37 -18.58 -6.51
C PRO A 8 -0.57 -17.38 -6.55
N GLY A 9 -0.20 -16.29 -7.20
CA GLY A 9 -0.88 -15.01 -7.17
C GLY A 9 -0.04 -13.92 -6.52
N PHE A 10 -0.58 -12.72 -6.38
CA PHE A 10 0.13 -11.57 -5.81
C PHE A 10 -0.40 -11.18 -4.44
N VAL A 11 0.44 -10.52 -3.64
CA VAL A 11 0.11 -9.98 -2.33
C VAL A 11 0.21 -8.47 -2.38
N ASP A 12 -0.84 -7.78 -1.91
CA ASP A 12 -0.93 -6.32 -1.92
C ASP A 12 -0.99 -5.77 -0.50
N LEU A 13 -0.01 -4.97 -0.10
CA LEU A 13 0.06 -4.43 1.25
C LEU A 13 -0.65 -3.08 1.42
N GLN A 14 -1.25 -2.54 0.34
CA GLN A 14 -1.95 -1.25 0.40
C GLN A 14 -3.11 -1.22 -0.58
N VAL A 15 -4.33 -1.39 -0.04
CA VAL A 15 -5.60 -1.33 -0.78
C VAL A 15 -6.59 -0.49 0.02
N ASN A 16 -6.93 0.69 -0.48
CA ASN A 16 -7.83 1.64 0.18
C ASN A 16 -9.31 1.42 -0.17
N GLY A 17 -9.56 0.65 -1.22
CA GLY A 17 -10.91 0.38 -1.71
C GLY A 17 -10.91 -0.29 -3.07
N PHE A 18 -12.10 -0.73 -3.53
CA PHE A 18 -12.29 -1.34 -4.84
C PHE A 18 -13.76 -1.28 -5.27
N VAL A 19 -14.06 -1.21 -6.57
CA VAL A 19 -15.39 -1.24 -7.20
C VAL A 19 -16.44 -0.38 -6.50
N GLY A 20 -16.09 0.87 -6.22
CA GLY A 20 -16.98 1.87 -5.61
C GLY A 20 -17.00 1.86 -4.08
N VAL A 21 -16.27 0.96 -3.42
CA VAL A 21 -16.22 0.87 -1.96
C VAL A 21 -14.91 1.44 -1.43
N ASP A 22 -14.99 2.52 -0.68
CA ASP A 22 -13.86 3.17 0.01
C ASP A 22 -13.82 2.70 1.47
N PHE A 23 -12.70 2.09 1.89
CA PHE A 23 -12.57 1.51 3.23
C PHE A 23 -12.44 2.59 4.33
N SER A 24 -12.15 3.83 3.95
CA SER A 24 -12.05 4.97 4.85
C SER A 24 -13.31 5.86 4.86
N SER A 25 -14.35 5.53 4.05
CA SER A 25 -15.58 6.31 3.92
C SER A 25 -16.57 6.06 5.08
N GLU A 26 -17.37 7.08 5.38
CA GLU A 26 -18.55 6.95 6.26
C GLU A 26 -19.62 6.00 5.67
N ALA A 27 -19.62 5.81 4.35
CA ALA A 27 -20.55 4.93 3.65
C ALA A 27 -20.16 3.44 3.71
N LEU A 28 -19.00 3.09 4.31
CA LEU A 28 -18.55 1.70 4.40
C LEU A 28 -19.57 0.83 5.15
N THR A 29 -19.90 -0.33 4.57
CA THR A 29 -20.72 -1.39 5.17
C THR A 29 -19.97 -2.73 5.14
N GLU A 30 -20.43 -3.70 5.94
CA GLU A 30 -19.85 -5.05 5.95
C GLU A 30 -20.03 -5.74 4.60
N GLU A 31 -21.23 -5.63 4.01
CA GLU A 31 -21.56 -6.18 2.70
C GLU A 31 -20.74 -5.53 1.58
N GLY A 32 -20.56 -4.19 1.64
CA GLY A 32 -19.73 -3.45 0.70
C GLY A 32 -18.28 -3.92 0.76
N PHE A 33 -17.71 -4.05 1.96
CA PHE A 33 -16.34 -4.56 2.14
C PHE A 33 -16.19 -5.98 1.56
N ILE A 34 -17.11 -6.90 1.90
CA ILE A 34 -17.07 -8.29 1.40
C ILE A 34 -17.14 -8.31 -0.13
N HIS A 35 -18.01 -7.50 -0.73
CA HIS A 35 -18.13 -7.39 -2.18
C HIS A 35 -16.83 -6.91 -2.83
N ALA A 36 -16.28 -5.79 -2.36
CA ALA A 36 -15.04 -5.22 -2.89
C ALA A 36 -13.85 -6.19 -2.75
N ALA A 37 -13.68 -6.77 -1.57
CA ALA A 37 -12.61 -7.70 -1.28
C ALA A 37 -12.68 -8.95 -2.16
N ARG A 38 -13.85 -9.59 -2.30
CA ARG A 38 -14.03 -10.76 -3.18
C ARG A 38 -13.76 -10.42 -4.64
N THR A 39 -14.22 -9.25 -5.11
CA THR A 39 -13.99 -8.80 -6.49
C THR A 39 -12.49 -8.57 -6.75
N LEU A 40 -11.75 -8.00 -5.79
CA LEU A 40 -10.30 -7.83 -5.90
C LEU A 40 -9.58 -9.18 -5.99
N LEU A 41 -9.97 -10.16 -5.16
CA LEU A 41 -9.38 -11.51 -5.19
C LEU A 41 -9.61 -12.23 -6.53
N GLU A 42 -10.70 -11.90 -7.24
CA GLU A 42 -10.96 -12.42 -8.61
C GLU A 42 -10.05 -11.78 -9.67
N ARG A 43 -9.29 -10.73 -9.33
CA ARG A 43 -8.38 -10.02 -10.24
C ARG A 43 -6.91 -10.38 -10.08
N GLY A 44 -6.61 -11.55 -9.46
CA GLY A 44 -5.25 -12.08 -9.34
C GLY A 44 -4.51 -11.68 -8.07
N THR A 45 -5.16 -11.02 -7.14
CA THR A 45 -4.66 -10.82 -5.77
C THR A 45 -4.92 -12.08 -4.95
N ALA A 46 -3.88 -12.67 -4.37
CA ALA A 46 -4.02 -13.85 -3.50
C ALA A 46 -4.34 -13.46 -2.05
N ALA A 47 -3.75 -12.37 -1.58
CA ALA A 47 -4.01 -11.84 -0.26
C ALA A 47 -3.67 -10.34 -0.21
N PHE A 48 -4.26 -9.60 0.72
CA PHE A 48 -3.99 -8.17 0.85
C PHE A 48 -4.21 -7.62 2.26
N LEU A 49 -3.75 -6.39 2.49
CA LEU A 49 -4.07 -5.59 3.66
C LEU A 49 -5.09 -4.51 3.27
N PRO A 50 -6.36 -4.56 3.74
CA PRO A 50 -7.22 -3.40 3.69
C PRO A 50 -6.56 -2.25 4.43
N THR A 51 -6.50 -1.10 3.74
CA THR A 51 -5.80 0.10 4.22
C THR A 51 -6.82 1.16 4.58
N LEU A 52 -6.66 1.72 5.78
CA LEU A 52 -7.40 2.91 6.19
C LEU A 52 -6.44 4.09 6.26
N ILE A 53 -6.79 5.16 5.55
CA ILE A 53 -6.00 6.40 5.57
C ILE A 53 -6.33 7.26 6.78
N THR A 54 -5.51 8.26 7.03
CA THR A 54 -5.70 9.28 8.08
C THR A 54 -7.11 9.83 8.10
N ASN A 55 -7.79 9.65 9.24
CA ASN A 55 -9.14 10.16 9.45
C ASN A 55 -9.39 10.41 10.95
N HIS A 56 -10.53 11.03 11.28
CA HIS A 56 -10.94 11.23 12.67
C HIS A 56 -11.12 9.89 13.41
N GLU A 57 -10.76 9.88 14.69
CA GLU A 57 -10.75 8.68 15.55
C GLU A 57 -12.06 7.88 15.50
N ALA A 58 -13.19 8.56 15.54
CA ALA A 58 -14.51 7.93 15.50
C ALA A 58 -14.76 7.15 14.20
N LEU A 59 -14.29 7.67 13.05
CA LEU A 59 -14.46 7.01 11.76
C LEU A 59 -13.47 5.86 11.58
N LEU A 60 -12.22 6.01 12.00
CA LEU A 60 -11.24 4.92 12.03
C LEU A 60 -11.76 3.75 12.87
N ARG A 61 -12.22 4.02 14.10
CA ARG A 61 -12.81 3.01 14.97
C ARG A 61 -13.99 2.30 14.29
N ARG A 62 -14.94 3.06 13.76
CA ARG A 62 -16.14 2.53 13.10
C ARG A 62 -15.76 1.59 11.95
N ASN A 63 -14.87 2.03 11.05
CA ASN A 63 -14.54 1.30 9.84
C ASN A 63 -13.69 0.06 10.12
N LEU A 64 -12.70 0.14 11.03
CA LEU A 64 -11.97 -1.03 11.50
C LEU A 64 -12.93 -2.09 12.05
N MET A 65 -13.85 -1.71 12.94
CA MET A 65 -14.83 -2.64 13.51
C MET A 65 -15.80 -3.22 12.47
N ILE A 66 -16.18 -2.47 11.43
CA ILE A 66 -16.99 -2.98 10.31
C ILE A 66 -16.22 -4.08 9.59
N ILE A 67 -14.95 -3.84 9.21
CA ILE A 67 -14.15 -4.84 8.51
C ILE A 67 -13.91 -6.06 9.40
N VAL A 68 -13.58 -5.89 10.66
CA VAL A 68 -13.44 -7.01 11.62
C VAL A 68 -14.71 -7.86 11.70
N ARG A 69 -15.91 -7.23 11.75
CA ARG A 69 -17.17 -7.98 11.75
C ARG A 69 -17.41 -8.71 10.43
N ALA A 70 -17.08 -8.10 9.30
CA ALA A 70 -17.17 -8.71 7.98
C ALA A 70 -16.30 -9.98 7.89
N LEU A 71 -15.06 -9.91 8.39
CA LEU A 71 -14.13 -11.05 8.41
C LEU A 71 -14.64 -12.19 9.33
N LYS A 72 -15.22 -11.86 10.50
CA LYS A 72 -15.81 -12.86 11.40
C LYS A 72 -17.01 -13.59 10.77
N LYS A 73 -17.70 -12.98 9.79
CA LYS A 73 -18.82 -13.60 9.05
C LYS A 73 -18.36 -14.45 7.87
N ASP A 74 -17.17 -14.21 7.34
CA ASP A 74 -16.65 -14.85 6.13
C ASP A 74 -15.25 -15.44 6.35
N ALA A 75 -15.20 -16.65 6.89
CA ALA A 75 -13.96 -17.36 7.18
C ALA A 75 -13.10 -17.65 5.93
N MET A 76 -13.71 -17.73 4.73
CA MET A 76 -12.95 -17.87 3.48
C MET A 76 -12.25 -16.56 3.14
N LEU A 77 -12.94 -15.45 3.27
CA LEU A 77 -12.36 -14.13 3.04
C LEU A 77 -11.26 -13.81 4.07
N ASP A 78 -11.49 -14.16 5.35
CA ASP A 78 -10.52 -13.91 6.43
C ASP A 78 -9.13 -14.52 6.15
N ARG A 79 -9.08 -15.65 5.43
CA ARG A 79 -7.80 -16.29 5.04
C ARG A 79 -6.98 -15.51 4.01
N HIS A 80 -7.64 -14.63 3.25
CA HIS A 80 -7.00 -13.78 2.24
C HIS A 80 -6.67 -12.37 2.77
N ILE A 81 -7.18 -12.02 3.95
CA ILE A 81 -6.91 -10.73 4.61
C ILE A 81 -5.84 -10.94 5.69
N LEU A 82 -4.62 -10.53 5.40
CA LEU A 82 -3.47 -10.81 6.28
C LEU A 82 -3.42 -9.90 7.52
N GLY A 83 -4.34 -8.98 7.65
CA GLY A 83 -4.47 -7.98 8.70
C GLY A 83 -4.79 -6.62 8.12
N PHE A 84 -4.40 -5.54 8.79
CA PHE A 84 -4.67 -4.17 8.38
C PHE A 84 -3.38 -3.39 8.13
N HIS A 85 -3.44 -2.46 7.18
CA HIS A 85 -2.51 -1.36 7.05
C HIS A 85 -3.19 -0.07 7.51
N LEU A 86 -2.56 0.68 8.41
CA LEU A 86 -2.97 2.04 8.75
C LEU A 86 -1.98 3.02 8.13
N GLU A 87 -2.45 3.81 7.19
CA GLU A 87 -1.69 4.88 6.58
C GLU A 87 -1.92 6.19 7.33
N GLY A 88 -1.11 6.40 8.33
CA GLY A 88 -1.31 7.40 9.37
C GLY A 88 -2.17 6.84 10.53
N PRO A 89 -2.73 7.73 11.39
CA PRO A 89 -2.81 9.19 11.29
C PRO A 89 -1.53 9.97 11.65
N PHE A 90 -0.43 9.33 11.93
CA PHE A 90 0.84 9.91 12.41
C PHE A 90 1.76 10.32 11.25
N ILE A 91 1.20 10.95 10.22
CA ILE A 91 1.90 11.43 9.02
C ILE A 91 2.17 12.93 9.09
N SER A 92 2.85 13.50 8.09
CA SER A 92 3.03 14.94 7.98
C SER A 92 1.76 15.63 7.46
N ALA A 93 1.36 16.75 8.09
CA ALA A 93 0.28 17.58 7.61
C ALA A 93 0.74 18.60 6.55
N GLU A 94 2.04 18.67 6.27
CA GLU A 94 2.63 19.64 5.34
C GLU A 94 2.17 19.43 3.90
N PRO A 95 1.96 20.53 3.14
CA PRO A 95 1.57 20.45 1.74
C PRO A 95 2.51 19.58 0.91
N GLY A 96 1.95 18.70 0.08
CA GLY A 96 2.67 17.73 -0.74
C GLY A 96 2.98 16.43 0.00
N ALA A 97 3.37 16.47 1.28
CA ALA A 97 3.54 15.27 2.08
C ALA A 97 2.20 14.65 2.47
N VAL A 98 1.24 15.46 2.90
CA VAL A 98 -0.11 14.99 3.29
C VAL A 98 -0.87 14.30 2.15
N GLY A 99 -0.57 14.61 0.88
CA GLY A 99 -1.20 13.98 -0.28
C GLY A 99 -2.72 14.11 -0.30
N ALA A 100 -3.41 12.98 -0.47
CA ALA A 100 -4.86 12.91 -0.49
C ALA A 100 -5.52 12.89 0.90
N HIS A 101 -4.75 12.74 1.98
CA HIS A 101 -5.26 12.65 3.34
C HIS A 101 -5.87 13.97 3.84
N ASN A 102 -6.71 13.87 4.87
CA ASN A 102 -7.26 15.03 5.56
C ASN A 102 -6.24 15.61 6.57
N PRO A 103 -5.64 16.78 6.32
CA PRO A 103 -4.66 17.36 7.22
C PRO A 103 -5.20 17.68 8.62
N ALA A 104 -6.51 17.93 8.75
CA ALA A 104 -7.15 18.19 10.04
C ALA A 104 -7.28 16.94 10.94
N ALA A 105 -7.08 15.76 10.38
CA ALA A 105 -7.15 14.49 11.12
C ALA A 105 -5.75 13.90 11.42
N VAL A 106 -4.68 14.58 11.02
CA VAL A 106 -3.30 14.17 11.34
C VAL A 106 -3.06 14.32 12.84
N LEU A 107 -2.44 13.32 13.43
CA LEU A 107 -2.09 13.28 14.85
C LEU A 107 -0.58 13.26 15.04
N ALA A 108 -0.11 13.82 16.15
CA ALA A 108 1.25 13.58 16.60
C ALA A 108 1.43 12.08 16.96
N PRO A 109 2.63 11.50 16.76
CA PRO A 109 2.93 10.14 17.17
C PRO A 109 2.55 9.88 18.64
N SER A 110 1.73 8.85 18.89
CA SER A 110 1.19 8.53 20.22
C SER A 110 1.03 7.01 20.38
N CYS A 111 1.69 6.44 21.38
CA CYS A 111 1.53 5.02 21.72
C CYS A 111 0.10 4.72 22.19
N GLU A 112 -0.54 5.64 22.95
CA GLU A 112 -1.92 5.46 23.40
C GLU A 112 -2.91 5.41 22.23
N ALA A 113 -2.76 6.33 21.27
CA ALA A 113 -3.61 6.33 20.07
C ALA A 113 -3.37 5.06 19.23
N PHE A 114 -2.13 4.61 19.10
CA PHE A 114 -1.79 3.35 18.44
C PHE A 114 -2.44 2.15 19.10
N ASP A 115 -2.40 2.07 20.43
CA ASP A 115 -2.99 0.95 21.19
C ASP A 115 -4.51 0.85 20.96
N LYS A 116 -5.22 1.99 20.90
CA LYS A 116 -6.64 2.04 20.53
C LYS A 116 -6.88 1.53 19.09
N LEU A 117 -6.08 1.97 18.12
CA LEU A 117 -6.18 1.53 16.73
C LEU A 117 -5.93 0.01 16.60
N ARG A 118 -4.97 -0.52 17.34
CA ARG A 118 -4.67 -1.95 17.41
C ARG A 118 -5.82 -2.73 18.05
N GLU A 119 -6.43 -2.24 19.10
CA GLU A 119 -7.61 -2.83 19.74
C GLU A 119 -8.79 -2.90 18.75
N TRP A 120 -9.11 -1.78 18.05
CA TRP A 120 -10.23 -1.75 17.12
C TRP A 120 -10.03 -2.61 15.88
N SER A 121 -8.80 -2.91 15.52
CA SER A 121 -8.44 -3.87 14.47
C SER A 121 -8.43 -5.33 14.94
N ASP A 122 -8.94 -5.64 16.16
CA ASP A 122 -8.93 -6.97 16.76
C ASP A 122 -7.52 -7.57 16.87
N GLY A 123 -6.50 -6.71 17.08
CA GLY A 123 -5.08 -7.08 17.13
C GLY A 123 -4.49 -7.47 15.76
N LYS A 124 -5.22 -7.32 14.68
CA LYS A 124 -4.78 -7.71 13.32
C LYS A 124 -4.03 -6.58 12.57
N LEU A 125 -3.60 -5.50 13.24
CA LEU A 125 -2.75 -4.50 12.61
C LEU A 125 -1.40 -5.12 12.23
N ARG A 126 -0.97 -4.97 10.97
CA ARG A 126 0.27 -5.56 10.44
C ARG A 126 1.25 -4.52 9.92
N LEU A 127 0.76 -3.40 9.44
CA LEU A 127 1.58 -2.34 8.86
C LEU A 127 1.07 -0.98 9.34
N LEU A 128 1.99 -0.12 9.77
CA LEU A 128 1.71 1.26 10.18
C LEU A 128 2.63 2.21 9.43
N THR A 129 2.04 3.17 8.70
CA THR A 129 2.79 4.25 8.05
C THR A 129 2.84 5.49 8.94
N ILE A 130 4.06 6.02 9.15
CA ILE A 130 4.32 7.21 9.96
C ILE A 130 5.33 8.15 9.30
N ALA A 131 5.25 9.44 9.61
CA ALA A 131 6.25 10.42 9.20
C ALA A 131 7.51 10.31 10.07
N ALA A 132 8.66 10.08 9.46
CA ALA A 132 9.91 9.82 10.21
C ALA A 132 10.47 11.04 10.93
N GLU A 133 10.19 12.26 10.44
CA GLU A 133 10.62 13.52 11.06
C GLU A 133 9.74 13.94 12.25
N ALA A 134 8.56 13.31 12.41
CA ALA A 134 7.62 13.72 13.44
C ALA A 134 8.18 13.46 14.86
N PRO A 135 8.10 14.45 15.79
CA PRO A 135 8.56 14.24 17.16
C PRO A 135 7.86 13.05 17.83
N GLY A 136 8.62 12.11 18.38
CA GLY A 136 8.11 10.88 19.01
C GLY A 136 7.87 9.73 18.03
N ALA A 137 8.15 9.88 16.75
CA ALA A 137 8.01 8.83 15.74
C ALA A 137 8.85 7.58 16.07
N ASP A 138 10.08 7.77 16.58
CA ASP A 138 10.97 6.69 16.99
C ASP A 138 10.43 5.94 18.24
N GLN A 139 9.82 6.65 19.20
CA GLN A 139 9.19 6.03 20.35
C GLN A 139 7.98 5.19 19.92
N LEU A 140 7.12 5.74 19.06
CA LEU A 140 5.97 5.04 18.51
C LEU A 140 6.42 3.82 17.68
N ALA A 141 7.47 3.95 16.86
CA ALA A 141 8.00 2.84 16.08
C ALA A 141 8.46 1.68 16.96
N ARG A 142 9.26 1.94 18.02
CA ARG A 142 9.67 0.92 18.97
C ARG A 142 8.48 0.22 19.63
N HIS A 143 7.44 0.98 19.98
CA HIS A 143 6.21 0.43 20.59
C HIS A 143 5.44 -0.45 19.61
N ALA A 144 5.22 0.01 18.38
CA ALA A 144 4.52 -0.74 17.33
C ALA A 144 5.26 -2.04 16.98
N VAL A 145 6.58 -1.99 16.82
CA VAL A 145 7.43 -3.17 16.56
C VAL A 145 7.37 -4.17 17.70
N ALA A 146 7.40 -3.72 18.94
CA ALA A 146 7.24 -4.59 20.13
C ALA A 146 5.86 -5.27 20.18
N CYS A 147 4.85 -4.67 19.53
CA CYS A 147 3.53 -5.27 19.33
C CYS A 147 3.42 -6.17 18.08
N GLY A 148 4.52 -6.40 17.36
CA GLY A 148 4.55 -7.24 16.14
C GLY A 148 4.01 -6.55 14.89
N VAL A 149 3.97 -5.21 14.86
CA VAL A 149 3.52 -4.40 13.73
C VAL A 149 4.73 -3.87 12.96
N ALA A 150 4.79 -4.10 11.67
CA ALA A 150 5.80 -3.50 10.79
C ALA A 150 5.56 -1.99 10.69
N VAL A 151 6.65 -1.21 10.75
CA VAL A 151 6.59 0.25 10.63
C VAL A 151 7.21 0.69 9.32
N SER A 152 6.51 1.57 8.62
CA SER A 152 6.89 2.14 7.32
C SER A 152 6.99 3.66 7.38
N CYS A 153 8.01 4.24 6.77
CA CYS A 153 8.10 5.68 6.55
C CYS A 153 7.26 6.07 5.33
N GLY A 154 6.36 7.03 5.48
CA GLY A 154 5.57 7.54 4.35
C GLY A 154 4.88 8.84 4.70
N HIS A 155 4.45 9.57 3.67
CA HIS A 155 3.80 10.89 3.86
C HIS A 155 4.64 11.81 4.75
N HIS A 156 5.91 12.03 4.37
CA HIS A 156 6.90 12.68 5.22
C HIS A 156 7.85 13.60 4.43
N LEU A 157 8.57 14.45 5.16
CA LEU A 157 9.59 15.36 4.65
C LEU A 157 11.00 14.98 5.13
N ALA A 158 11.12 13.82 5.76
CA ALA A 158 12.32 13.35 6.43
C ALA A 158 13.57 13.36 5.55
N GLY A 159 14.66 13.81 6.13
CA GLY A 159 16.00 13.67 5.57
C GLY A 159 16.67 12.35 5.99
N PRO A 160 17.94 12.13 5.58
CA PRO A 160 18.66 10.90 5.91
C PRO A 160 18.74 10.58 7.40
N ASP A 161 18.98 11.59 8.24
CA ASP A 161 19.12 11.39 9.69
C ASP A 161 17.80 10.94 10.34
N ASP A 162 16.64 11.48 9.88
CA ASP A 162 15.33 11.09 10.37
C ASP A 162 14.98 9.67 9.95
N VAL A 163 15.22 9.33 8.68
CA VAL A 163 14.99 7.98 8.14
C VAL A 163 15.86 6.97 8.86
N ALA A 164 17.14 7.26 9.06
CA ALA A 164 18.07 6.39 9.79
C ALA A 164 17.63 6.20 11.26
N ARG A 165 17.22 7.28 11.94
CA ARG A 165 16.70 7.23 13.33
C ARG A 165 15.46 6.33 13.43
N LEU A 166 14.54 6.42 12.46
CA LEU A 166 13.35 5.59 12.46
C LEU A 166 13.67 4.13 12.14
N ALA A 167 14.62 3.85 11.24
CA ALA A 167 15.11 2.51 10.97
C ALA A 167 15.82 1.90 12.20
N GLU A 168 16.59 2.68 12.96
CA GLU A 168 17.17 2.27 14.25
C GLU A 168 16.09 1.97 15.31
N ALA A 169 14.96 2.64 15.24
CA ALA A 169 13.80 2.37 16.09
C ALA A 169 13.02 1.13 15.65
N GLY A 170 13.42 0.47 14.55
CA GLY A 170 12.85 -0.79 14.09
C GLY A 170 11.90 -0.66 12.90
N ALA A 171 11.79 0.51 12.27
CA ALA A 171 11.10 0.60 10.98
C ALA A 171 11.78 -0.27 9.92
N THR A 172 10.99 -0.90 9.06
CA THR A 172 11.45 -1.89 8.08
C THR A 172 11.03 -1.59 6.66
N ALA A 173 10.25 -0.52 6.42
CA ALA A 173 9.73 -0.22 5.10
C ALA A 173 9.61 1.28 4.81
N LEU A 174 9.40 1.59 3.53
CA LEU A 174 9.03 2.89 2.98
C LEU A 174 7.69 2.72 2.26
N THR A 175 6.71 3.53 2.57
CA THR A 175 5.39 3.51 1.93
C THR A 175 5.47 4.23 0.59
N HIS A 176 5.05 3.56 -0.49
CA HIS A 176 4.97 4.03 -1.88
C HIS A 176 6.02 5.11 -2.22
N LEU A 177 7.31 4.78 -2.01
CA LEU A 177 8.44 5.70 -2.19
C LEU A 177 8.35 6.49 -3.51
N GLY A 178 8.57 7.80 -3.43
CA GLY A 178 8.40 8.73 -4.55
C GLY A 178 7.00 9.37 -4.62
N ASN A 179 6.08 8.96 -3.73
CA ASN A 179 4.76 9.55 -3.54
C ASN A 179 4.62 10.05 -2.09
N GLY A 180 3.56 10.81 -1.78
CA GLY A 180 3.39 11.39 -0.44
C GLY A 180 4.54 12.32 -0.03
N MET A 181 5.06 13.08 -0.99
CA MET A 181 6.12 14.08 -0.80
C MET A 181 5.92 15.26 -1.76
N PRO A 182 6.45 16.47 -1.47
CA PRO A 182 6.36 17.61 -2.39
C PRO A 182 7.06 17.36 -3.73
N ASN A 183 6.51 17.94 -4.81
CA ASN A 183 7.14 17.91 -6.13
C ASN A 183 8.50 18.64 -6.17
N GLN A 184 8.72 19.60 -5.28
CA GLN A 184 9.98 20.32 -5.14
C GLN A 184 10.59 20.04 -3.77
N VAL A 185 11.77 19.45 -3.77
CA VAL A 185 12.52 19.06 -2.57
C VAL A 185 13.97 19.54 -2.65
N HIS A 186 14.64 19.58 -1.51
CA HIS A 186 16.06 19.84 -1.49
C HIS A 186 16.82 18.78 -2.29
N ARG A 187 17.75 19.20 -3.17
CA ARG A 187 18.41 18.33 -4.17
C ARG A 187 19.13 17.11 -3.59
N HIS A 188 19.60 17.15 -2.36
CA HIS A 188 20.36 16.06 -1.72
C HIS A 188 19.70 15.57 -0.41
N ASN A 189 19.03 16.46 0.33
CA ASN A 189 18.37 16.13 1.58
C ASN A 189 16.85 16.03 1.32
N ASN A 190 16.39 14.84 0.96
CA ASN A 190 14.99 14.59 0.61
C ASN A 190 14.59 13.15 0.89
N PRO A 191 13.29 12.87 1.04
CA PRO A 191 12.78 11.55 1.37
C PRO A 191 13.16 10.45 0.37
N LEU A 192 13.22 10.80 -0.93
CA LEU A 192 13.50 9.83 -1.99
C LEU A 192 14.91 9.27 -1.88
N LEU A 193 15.92 10.15 -1.81
CA LEU A 193 17.32 9.75 -1.69
C LEU A 193 17.62 9.13 -0.33
N ALA A 194 17.05 9.69 0.75
CA ALA A 194 17.18 9.13 2.09
C ALA A 194 16.65 7.68 2.16
N GLY A 195 15.47 7.44 1.60
CA GLY A 195 14.86 6.10 1.59
C GLY A 195 15.63 5.10 0.72
N LEU A 196 16.11 5.50 -0.46
CA LEU A 196 16.90 4.60 -1.32
C LEU A 196 18.26 4.24 -0.68
N ALA A 197 18.87 5.18 0.05
CA ALA A 197 20.15 4.99 0.71
C ALA A 197 20.08 4.15 1.99
N GLU A 198 18.91 4.08 2.65
CA GLU A 198 18.73 3.30 3.87
C GLU A 198 18.49 1.82 3.55
N GLU A 199 19.52 1.01 3.61
CA GLU A 199 19.51 -0.40 3.17
C GLU A 199 18.65 -1.32 4.05
N ARG A 200 18.34 -0.92 5.28
CA ARG A 200 17.49 -1.67 6.21
C ARG A 200 16.01 -1.66 5.83
N LEU A 201 15.58 -0.70 5.00
CA LEU A 201 14.18 -0.50 4.66
C LEU A 201 13.82 -1.17 3.33
N LYS A 202 12.74 -1.93 3.31
CA LYS A 202 12.07 -2.37 2.09
C LYS A 202 11.42 -1.16 1.41
N VAL A 203 11.33 -1.19 0.09
CA VAL A 203 10.80 -0.09 -0.72
C VAL A 203 9.47 -0.52 -1.31
N LEU A 204 8.35 -0.09 -0.70
CA LEU A 204 7.05 -0.21 -1.35
C LEU A 204 6.94 0.87 -2.42
N PHE A 205 6.41 0.52 -3.58
CA PHE A 205 6.23 1.44 -4.70
C PHE A 205 5.04 1.03 -5.58
N ILE A 206 4.48 1.99 -6.31
CA ILE A 206 3.28 1.82 -7.13
C ILE A 206 3.68 1.76 -8.62
N PRO A 207 3.80 0.58 -9.21
CA PRO A 207 4.18 0.42 -10.63
C PRO A 207 2.95 0.35 -11.55
N ASP A 208 1.99 1.24 -11.39
CA ASP A 208 0.75 1.28 -12.18
C ASP A 208 0.91 1.95 -13.56
N GLY A 209 2.09 2.52 -13.83
CA GLY A 209 2.38 3.27 -15.05
C GLY A 209 2.06 4.77 -14.97
N HIS A 210 1.42 5.24 -13.88
CA HIS A 210 1.03 6.64 -13.68
C HIS A 210 1.77 7.31 -12.52
N HIS A 211 1.92 6.60 -11.39
CA HIS A 211 2.61 7.13 -10.20
C HIS A 211 4.09 7.35 -10.42
N LEU A 212 4.76 6.36 -11.01
CA LEU A 212 6.20 6.40 -11.21
C LEU A 212 6.55 6.23 -12.72
N PRO A 213 7.23 7.21 -13.34
CA PRO A 213 7.72 7.05 -14.70
C PRO A 213 8.65 5.83 -14.85
N ARG A 214 8.65 5.21 -16.03
CA ARG A 214 9.46 4.00 -16.31
C ARG A 214 10.94 4.12 -15.96
N HIS A 215 11.54 5.29 -16.13
CA HIS A 215 12.94 5.51 -15.79
C HIS A 215 13.16 5.51 -14.26
N VAL A 216 12.19 6.02 -13.47
CA VAL A 216 12.24 5.99 -11.99
C VAL A 216 12.14 4.55 -11.49
N LEU A 217 11.21 3.74 -12.04
CA LEU A 217 11.12 2.31 -11.73
C LEU A 217 12.43 1.57 -12.00
N LYS A 218 13.12 1.89 -13.11
CA LYS A 218 14.46 1.32 -13.40
C LYS A 218 15.54 1.80 -12.43
N VAL A 219 15.46 3.03 -11.93
CA VAL A 219 16.38 3.53 -10.89
C VAL A 219 16.14 2.78 -9.58
N PHE A 220 14.88 2.58 -9.19
CA PHE A 220 14.53 1.82 -7.97
C PHE A 220 15.06 0.38 -8.05
N ALA A 221 14.87 -0.30 -9.20
CA ALA A 221 15.36 -1.65 -9.39
C ALA A 221 16.88 -1.77 -9.19
N ARG A 222 17.65 -0.75 -9.61
CA ARG A 222 19.11 -0.72 -9.49
C ARG A 222 19.60 -0.27 -8.12
N ALA A 223 18.96 0.75 -7.55
CA ALA A 223 19.40 1.36 -6.30
C ALA A 223 18.97 0.55 -5.06
N ALA A 224 17.74 0.07 -5.05
CA ALA A 224 17.25 -0.75 -3.95
C ALA A 224 17.61 -2.23 -4.08
N GLY A 225 17.74 -2.73 -5.32
CA GLY A 225 17.83 -4.17 -5.59
C GLY A 225 16.50 -4.89 -5.34
N VAL A 226 16.33 -6.03 -6.00
CA VAL A 226 15.06 -6.79 -5.98
C VAL A 226 14.66 -7.23 -4.56
N GLU A 227 15.62 -7.57 -3.74
CA GLU A 227 15.37 -8.05 -2.37
C GLU A 227 14.67 -7.02 -1.47
N ARG A 228 14.80 -5.73 -1.79
CA ARG A 228 14.15 -4.65 -1.04
C ARG A 228 12.84 -4.18 -1.67
N LEU A 229 12.55 -4.52 -2.93
CA LEU A 229 11.41 -4.01 -3.66
C LEU A 229 10.11 -4.75 -3.32
N ILE A 230 9.04 -4.00 -3.10
CA ILE A 230 7.68 -4.51 -2.89
C ILE A 230 6.72 -3.71 -3.76
N ALA A 231 6.10 -4.39 -4.74
CA ALA A 231 5.02 -3.77 -5.51
C ALA A 231 3.75 -3.72 -4.67
N THR A 232 3.05 -2.59 -4.72
CA THR A 232 1.72 -2.42 -4.14
C THR A 232 0.87 -1.59 -5.10
N THR A 233 -0.45 -1.72 -5.03
CA THR A 233 -1.32 -0.97 -5.93
C THR A 233 -1.64 0.42 -5.42
N ASP A 234 -1.79 0.58 -4.10
CA ASP A 234 -2.46 1.74 -3.52
C ASP A 234 -3.85 1.96 -4.15
N ALA A 235 -4.54 0.85 -4.46
CA ALA A 235 -5.83 0.88 -5.14
C ALA A 235 -6.87 1.63 -4.31
N ALA A 236 -7.61 2.51 -4.97
CA ALA A 236 -8.67 3.30 -4.38
C ALA A 236 -10.05 2.81 -4.85
N SER A 237 -11.13 3.37 -4.30
CA SER A 237 -12.50 2.91 -4.57
C SER A 237 -12.90 2.96 -6.05
N ALA A 238 -12.29 3.84 -6.86
CA ALA A 238 -12.54 3.90 -8.30
C ALA A 238 -11.89 2.76 -9.11
N ALA A 239 -10.98 1.98 -8.51
CA ALA A 239 -10.38 0.81 -9.16
C ALA A 239 -11.45 -0.22 -9.53
N GLY A 240 -11.39 -0.72 -10.76
CA GLY A 240 -12.36 -1.65 -11.30
C GLY A 240 -13.66 -1.03 -11.83
N LEU A 241 -13.82 0.29 -11.75
CA LEU A 241 -14.93 1.04 -12.34
C LEU A 241 -14.59 1.57 -13.75
N PRO A 242 -15.59 1.91 -14.58
CA PRO A 242 -15.35 2.55 -15.87
C PRO A 242 -14.76 3.96 -15.71
N PRO A 243 -14.13 4.54 -16.75
CA PRO A 243 -13.71 5.94 -16.72
C PRO A 243 -14.85 6.90 -16.37
N GLY A 244 -14.56 7.90 -15.53
CA GLY A 244 -15.60 8.80 -15.01
C GLY A 244 -15.12 9.70 -13.88
N ARG A 245 -16.08 10.34 -13.21
CA ARG A 245 -15.83 11.18 -12.03
C ARG A 245 -16.36 10.48 -10.79
N TYR A 246 -15.55 10.46 -9.74
CA TYR A 246 -15.82 9.72 -8.51
C TYR A 246 -15.38 10.53 -7.29
N ASP A 247 -16.04 10.30 -6.16
CA ASP A 247 -15.53 10.73 -4.87
C ASP A 247 -14.65 9.62 -4.30
N VAL A 248 -13.37 9.92 -4.10
CA VAL A 248 -12.34 8.94 -3.72
C VAL A 248 -11.50 9.53 -2.59
N LEU A 249 -11.44 8.84 -1.45
CA LEU A 249 -10.64 9.27 -0.30
C LEU A 249 -10.90 10.74 0.10
N GLY A 250 -12.16 11.17 0.02
CA GLY A 250 -12.56 12.56 0.31
C GLY A 250 -12.16 13.59 -0.75
N ASN A 251 -11.78 13.16 -1.96
CA ASN A 251 -11.40 14.01 -3.08
C ASN A 251 -12.32 13.79 -4.28
N HIS A 252 -12.62 14.87 -5.03
CA HIS A 252 -13.25 14.76 -6.34
C HIS A 252 -12.20 14.31 -7.36
N ALA A 253 -12.28 13.06 -7.77
CA ALA A 253 -11.30 12.44 -8.68
C ALA A 253 -11.89 12.15 -10.05
N VAL A 254 -11.00 12.11 -11.03
CA VAL A 254 -11.29 11.69 -12.41
C VAL A 254 -10.49 10.42 -12.70
N LEU A 255 -11.17 9.38 -13.15
CA LEU A 255 -10.57 8.18 -13.73
C LEU A 255 -10.56 8.34 -15.25
N ASP A 256 -9.39 8.50 -15.82
CA ASP A 256 -9.19 8.63 -17.26
C ASP A 256 -9.29 7.26 -17.97
N PRO A 257 -9.53 7.23 -19.31
CA PRO A 257 -9.61 5.98 -20.07
C PRO A 257 -8.34 5.11 -20.04
N ASP A 258 -7.18 5.71 -19.74
CA ASP A 258 -5.90 5.01 -19.64
C ASP A 258 -5.62 4.46 -18.21
N GLY A 259 -6.56 4.66 -17.27
CA GLY A 259 -6.45 4.21 -15.90
C GLY A 259 -5.85 5.22 -14.91
N ARG A 260 -5.49 6.43 -15.35
CA ARG A 260 -4.99 7.47 -14.46
C ARG A 260 -6.11 7.98 -13.54
N LEU A 261 -5.91 7.86 -12.21
CA LEU A 261 -6.85 8.36 -11.21
C LEU A 261 -6.25 9.61 -10.53
N HIS A 262 -6.88 10.77 -10.74
CA HIS A 262 -6.30 12.03 -10.28
C HIS A 262 -7.35 13.05 -9.83
N ASN A 263 -6.95 13.96 -8.95
CA ASN A 263 -7.71 15.16 -8.62
C ASN A 263 -7.19 16.32 -9.47
N PRO A 264 -7.96 16.82 -10.45
CA PRO A 264 -7.51 17.89 -11.35
C PRO A 264 -7.35 19.24 -10.65
N GLU A 265 -8.06 19.49 -9.55
CA GLU A 265 -7.98 20.75 -8.79
C GLU A 265 -6.70 20.81 -7.95
N LYS A 266 -6.37 19.71 -7.28
CA LYS A 266 -5.15 19.58 -6.47
C LYS A 266 -3.92 19.21 -7.27
N GLN A 267 -4.09 18.82 -8.54
CA GLN A 267 -3.02 18.35 -9.44
C GLN A 267 -2.19 17.19 -8.86
N CYS A 268 -2.85 16.26 -8.18
CA CYS A 268 -2.25 15.07 -7.61
C CYS A 268 -2.99 13.79 -8.01
N LEU A 269 -2.34 12.65 -7.91
CA LEU A 269 -2.99 11.34 -7.96
C LEU A 269 -3.73 11.08 -6.63
N VAL A 270 -4.76 10.23 -6.68
CA VAL A 270 -5.61 9.90 -5.53
C VAL A 270 -5.70 8.38 -5.41
N GLY A 271 -4.60 7.75 -5.01
CA GLY A 271 -4.42 6.32 -5.14
C GLY A 271 -4.40 5.87 -6.60
N SER A 272 -4.47 4.57 -6.85
CA SER A 272 -4.49 4.02 -8.20
C SER A 272 -5.81 3.32 -8.55
N SER A 273 -6.01 3.06 -9.85
CA SER A 273 -7.08 2.20 -10.35
C SER A 273 -6.58 0.80 -10.74
N ALA A 274 -5.29 0.53 -10.56
CA ALA A 274 -4.64 -0.68 -11.01
C ALA A 274 -4.85 -1.86 -10.05
N THR A 275 -4.86 -3.06 -10.61
CA THR A 275 -4.73 -4.32 -9.87
C THR A 275 -3.26 -4.73 -9.77
N MET A 276 -2.93 -5.63 -8.84
CA MET A 276 -1.56 -6.21 -8.79
C MET A 276 -1.16 -6.88 -10.10
N LEU A 277 -2.09 -7.52 -10.81
CA LEU A 277 -1.82 -8.13 -12.10
C LEU A 277 -1.32 -7.10 -13.13
N GLU A 278 -1.97 -5.94 -13.19
CA GLU A 278 -1.57 -4.83 -14.07
C GLU A 278 -0.23 -4.22 -13.65
N CYS A 279 -0.03 -3.97 -12.37
CA CYS A 279 1.24 -3.50 -11.81
C CYS A 279 2.42 -4.44 -12.17
N MET A 280 2.23 -5.74 -12.01
CA MET A 280 3.27 -6.72 -12.34
C MET A 280 3.54 -6.82 -13.84
N ASN A 281 2.52 -6.59 -14.68
CA ASN A 281 2.71 -6.50 -16.13
C ASN A 281 3.47 -5.24 -16.55
N VAL A 282 3.27 -4.11 -15.87
CA VAL A 282 4.09 -2.91 -16.09
C VAL A 282 5.56 -3.19 -15.75
N LEU A 283 5.84 -3.87 -14.63
CA LEU A 283 7.21 -4.26 -14.28
C LEU A 283 7.81 -5.24 -15.28
N HIS A 284 7.05 -6.25 -15.72
CA HIS A 284 7.50 -7.18 -16.76
C HIS A 284 7.87 -6.44 -18.05
N ALA A 285 7.05 -5.50 -18.49
CA ALA A 285 7.27 -4.70 -19.70
C ALA A 285 8.49 -3.76 -19.63
N LEU A 286 9.09 -3.54 -18.44
CA LEU A 286 10.37 -2.81 -18.31
C LEU A 286 11.55 -3.60 -18.87
N GLY A 287 11.46 -4.94 -18.94
CA GLY A 287 12.48 -5.83 -19.47
C GLY A 287 13.74 -5.95 -18.62
N CYS A 288 13.70 -5.54 -17.35
CA CYS A 288 14.84 -5.61 -16.42
C CYS A 288 14.58 -6.50 -15.19
N PHE A 289 13.46 -7.20 -15.14
CA PHE A 289 13.09 -8.16 -14.11
C PHE A 289 12.93 -9.55 -14.71
N SER A 290 13.55 -10.56 -14.11
CA SER A 290 13.25 -11.96 -14.38
C SER A 290 11.89 -12.36 -13.77
N LEU A 291 11.37 -13.53 -14.10
CA LEU A 291 10.15 -14.05 -13.45
C LEU A 291 10.34 -14.20 -11.92
N ASP A 292 11.51 -14.68 -11.48
CA ASP A 292 11.82 -14.81 -10.05
C ASP A 292 11.84 -13.44 -9.36
N ASP A 293 12.42 -12.41 -9.98
CA ASP A 293 12.40 -11.04 -9.47
C ASP A 293 10.96 -10.51 -9.32
N LEU A 294 10.11 -10.78 -10.30
CA LEU A 294 8.69 -10.36 -10.26
C LEU A 294 7.94 -11.08 -9.14
N LEU A 295 8.16 -12.39 -8.96
CA LEU A 295 7.55 -13.15 -7.87
C LEU A 295 8.06 -12.67 -6.49
N ARG A 296 9.37 -12.37 -6.38
CA ARG A 296 9.92 -11.76 -5.14
C ARG A 296 9.23 -10.44 -4.83
N THR A 297 9.14 -9.54 -5.80
CA THR A 297 8.59 -8.20 -5.63
C THR A 297 7.08 -8.20 -5.35
N GLY A 298 6.32 -9.10 -5.98
CA GLY A 298 4.86 -9.14 -5.90
C GLY A 298 4.28 -10.19 -4.94
N PHE A 299 5.11 -11.08 -4.36
CA PHE A 299 4.61 -12.15 -3.51
C PHE A 299 5.49 -12.40 -2.27
N TYR A 300 6.79 -12.71 -2.45
CA TYR A 300 7.64 -13.12 -1.31
C TYR A 300 8.06 -11.96 -0.41
N ASN A 301 8.50 -10.85 -0.97
CA ASN A 301 8.95 -9.70 -0.18
C ASN A 301 7.81 -9.04 0.63
N PRO A 302 6.57 -8.87 0.09
CA PRO A 302 5.46 -8.41 0.91
C PRO A 302 5.19 -9.31 2.12
N LEU A 303 5.18 -10.63 1.93
CA LEU A 303 4.95 -11.60 3.01
C LEU A 303 6.08 -11.56 4.04
N GLN A 304 7.33 -11.48 3.58
CA GLN A 304 8.49 -11.34 4.46
C GLN A 304 8.39 -10.08 5.35
N LEU A 305 7.94 -8.96 4.79
CA LEU A 305 7.81 -7.70 5.54
C LEU A 305 6.85 -7.84 6.73
N ILE A 306 5.74 -8.53 6.54
CA ILE A 306 4.69 -8.68 7.58
C ILE A 306 4.81 -10.00 8.36
N GLY A 307 5.88 -10.77 8.14
CA GLY A 307 6.17 -12.00 8.88
C GLY A 307 5.15 -13.13 8.64
N THR A 308 4.65 -13.26 7.39
CA THR A 308 3.66 -14.29 7.01
C THR A 308 4.35 -15.38 6.19
N ASP A 309 4.07 -16.66 6.50
CA ASP A 309 4.60 -17.79 5.73
C ASP A 309 3.90 -17.87 4.35
N PRO A 310 4.64 -17.87 3.24
CA PRO A 310 4.08 -18.09 1.89
C PRO A 310 3.20 -19.33 1.75
N ALA A 311 3.45 -20.38 2.54
CA ALA A 311 2.64 -21.60 2.54
C ALA A 311 1.22 -21.42 3.10
N GLU A 312 0.99 -20.37 3.88
CA GLU A 312 -0.33 -20.05 4.46
C GLU A 312 -1.24 -19.33 3.47
N ILE A 313 -0.70 -18.81 2.36
CA ILE A 313 -1.46 -17.99 1.41
C ILE A 313 -2.31 -18.88 0.51
N PRO A 314 -3.64 -18.70 0.49
CA PRO A 314 -4.51 -19.43 -0.42
C PRO A 314 -4.21 -19.04 -1.88
N SER A 315 -4.36 -20.00 -2.79
CA SER A 315 -4.24 -19.71 -4.24
C SER A 315 -5.38 -18.77 -4.68
N CYS A 316 -5.08 -17.90 -5.65
CA CYS A 316 -6.11 -17.10 -6.32
C CYS A 316 -7.21 -17.98 -6.89
N LYS A 317 -8.45 -17.48 -6.87
CA LYS A 317 -9.64 -18.19 -7.38
C LYS A 317 -9.50 -18.59 -8.85
N HIS A 318 -8.95 -17.72 -9.68
CA HIS A 318 -8.82 -17.91 -11.13
C HIS A 318 -7.41 -18.33 -11.58
N GLY A 319 -6.48 -18.54 -10.66
CA GLY A 319 -5.09 -18.79 -11.00
C GLY A 319 -4.45 -17.68 -11.85
N ILE A 320 -3.15 -17.61 -11.86
CA ILE A 320 -2.39 -16.71 -12.73
C ILE A 320 -1.43 -17.53 -13.55
N THR A 321 -1.30 -17.21 -14.83
CA THR A 321 -0.32 -17.81 -15.73
C THR A 321 0.67 -16.76 -16.18
N PHE A 322 1.87 -17.19 -16.54
CA PHE A 322 2.91 -16.33 -17.07
C PHE A 322 3.42 -16.85 -18.41
N ALA A 323 3.55 -15.97 -19.37
CA ALA A 323 4.21 -16.21 -20.64
C ALA A 323 5.27 -15.14 -20.88
N PRO A 324 6.53 -15.50 -21.20
CA PRO A 324 7.62 -14.53 -21.36
C PRO A 324 7.34 -13.42 -22.39
N ASP A 325 6.55 -13.71 -23.40
CA ASP A 325 6.22 -12.78 -24.49
C ASP A 325 4.93 -11.97 -24.21
N ALA A 326 4.12 -12.36 -23.21
CA ALA A 326 2.81 -11.75 -22.93
C ALA A 326 2.62 -11.29 -21.49
N GLY A 327 3.52 -11.69 -20.57
CA GLY A 327 3.39 -11.38 -19.15
C GLY A 327 2.39 -12.27 -18.41
N PHE A 328 1.75 -11.71 -17.40
CA PHE A 328 0.80 -12.39 -16.54
C PHE A 328 -0.64 -12.26 -17.05
N ALA A 329 -1.43 -13.31 -16.91
CA ALA A 329 -2.85 -13.34 -17.24
C ALA A 329 -3.62 -14.22 -16.26
N LEU A 330 -4.91 -13.92 -16.07
CA LEU A 330 -5.84 -14.81 -15.37
C LEU A 330 -6.09 -16.06 -16.24
N SER A 331 -6.13 -17.25 -15.62
CA SER A 331 -6.36 -18.53 -16.29
C SER A 331 -7.81 -18.97 -16.24
#